data_8b7be5e4b7ab5d87f05ba5ed027d377d
#
_entry.id   8b7be5e4b7ab5d87f05ba5ed027d377d
#
_cell.length_a   1.000
_cell.length_b   1.000
_cell.length_c   1.000
_cell.angle_alpha   90.00
_cell.angle_beta   90.00
_cell.angle_gamma   90.00
#
_symmetry.space_group_name_H-M   'P 1'
#
loop_
_entity.id
_entity.type
_entity.pdbx_description
1 polymer ?
#
loop_
_entity_poly.entity_id
_entity_poly.type
_entity_poly.pdbx_seq_one_letter_code
_entity_poly.pdbx_strand_id
1 'polypeptide(L)'
;MIIERNIAPYVVFAEDPILTALHKISANGQRIIFLVNESGILRGSLSDGDFRRWLIANPTASLETSALAAANTNPQTAPADSDPESLSSYFARGIEHIPLIDERGHLVALAMDEQNVLRIGKHTISEDAPAFIIAEIGNNHQGSVDFAKELVDLAVESGADAVKFQLRDLDALYRQRGGATAGEDLGVQYTLDLLSRFSLSVEQMYEVFDHVKEHGLDILCTPWDAPSVQALVDYGIAGMKIASADLTNHELLRDVASRGLPMLVSTGMSREEEILDSVNLLRKAGASYALLQCQSTYPAPFKDVNLAYMDRLAEIGQCLVGYSGHERGYHVPVAAV
;
A
#
# COMPACT_ATOMS: atom_id res chain seq x y z
N MET A 1 -3.77 -6.91 -10.15
CA MET A 1 -4.81 -6.73 -11.18
C MET A 1 -6.16 -7.13 -10.64
N ILE A 2 -7.16 -6.26 -10.72
CA ILE A 2 -8.57 -6.54 -10.37
C ILE A 2 -9.39 -6.60 -11.67
N ILE A 3 -10.35 -7.51 -11.73
CA ILE A 3 -11.40 -7.47 -12.74
C ILE A 3 -12.69 -7.01 -12.07
N GLU A 4 -13.00 -5.72 -12.26
CA GLU A 4 -14.23 -5.10 -11.73
C GLU A 4 -15.39 -5.38 -12.70
N ARG A 5 -16.43 -6.05 -12.20
CA ARG A 5 -17.64 -6.38 -12.96
C ARG A 5 -18.78 -5.41 -12.70
N ASN A 6 -18.75 -4.69 -11.59
CA ASN A 6 -19.69 -3.60 -11.35
C ASN A 6 -19.19 -2.33 -12.04
N ILE A 7 -19.45 -2.23 -13.33
CA ILE A 7 -18.97 -1.12 -14.17
C ILE A 7 -19.80 0.17 -14.01
N ALA A 8 -20.92 0.16 -13.28
CA ALA A 8 -21.79 1.32 -13.16
C ALA A 8 -21.12 2.62 -12.67
N PRO A 9 -20.15 2.58 -11.73
CA PRO A 9 -19.39 3.77 -11.33
C PRO A 9 -18.46 4.33 -12.41
N TYR A 10 -18.11 3.52 -13.40
CA TYR A 10 -17.10 3.83 -14.42
C TYR A 10 -17.67 4.13 -15.80
N VAL A 11 -18.99 4.27 -15.93
CA VAL A 11 -19.65 4.39 -17.23
C VAL A 11 -20.62 5.57 -17.27
N VAL A 12 -20.61 6.31 -18.38
CA VAL A 12 -21.65 7.30 -18.77
C VAL A 12 -22.12 7.02 -20.18
N PHE A 13 -23.29 7.55 -20.57
CA PHE A 13 -23.66 7.52 -21.97
C PHE A 13 -22.81 8.51 -22.78
N ALA A 14 -22.50 8.14 -24.02
CA ALA A 14 -21.68 8.95 -24.91
C ALA A 14 -22.27 10.34 -25.14
N GLU A 15 -23.60 10.44 -25.13
CA GLU A 15 -24.37 11.68 -25.35
C GLU A 15 -24.60 12.48 -24.05
N ASP A 16 -24.25 11.94 -22.87
CA ASP A 16 -24.32 12.69 -21.62
C ASP A 16 -23.42 13.93 -21.67
N PRO A 17 -23.77 15.01 -20.94
CA PRO A 17 -22.92 16.18 -20.80
C PRO A 17 -21.53 15.84 -20.24
N ILE A 18 -20.51 16.55 -20.72
CA ILE A 18 -19.14 16.47 -20.13
C ILE A 18 -19.20 16.67 -18.62
N LEU A 19 -20.03 17.57 -18.13
CA LEU A 19 -20.22 17.82 -16.70
C LEU A 19 -20.63 16.55 -15.93
N THR A 20 -21.52 15.74 -16.48
CA THR A 20 -21.96 14.47 -15.91
C THR A 20 -20.78 13.48 -15.83
N ALA A 21 -19.97 13.40 -16.90
CA ALA A 21 -18.79 12.55 -16.92
C ALA A 21 -17.76 12.98 -15.86
N LEU A 22 -17.49 14.28 -15.70
CA LEU A 22 -16.59 14.81 -14.69
C LEU A 22 -17.06 14.54 -13.26
N HIS A 23 -18.37 14.67 -12.99
CA HIS A 23 -18.90 14.29 -11.68
C HIS A 23 -18.66 12.80 -11.37
N LYS A 24 -18.85 11.91 -12.34
CA LYS A 24 -18.58 10.48 -12.15
C LYS A 24 -17.08 10.16 -12.01
N ILE A 25 -16.22 10.83 -12.77
CA ILE A 25 -14.75 10.71 -12.60
C ILE A 25 -14.35 11.11 -11.17
N SER A 26 -14.89 12.24 -10.69
CA SER A 26 -14.63 12.69 -9.33
C SER A 26 -15.16 11.72 -8.27
N ALA A 27 -16.32 11.09 -8.52
CA ALA A 27 -16.94 10.16 -7.58
C ALA A 27 -16.26 8.78 -7.55
N ASN A 28 -15.72 8.30 -8.69
CA ASN A 28 -15.06 6.99 -8.76
C ASN A 28 -13.59 7.02 -8.36
N GLY A 29 -12.96 8.20 -8.29
CA GLY A 29 -11.56 8.37 -7.89
C GLY A 29 -10.52 7.76 -8.84
N GLN A 30 -10.92 7.37 -10.07
CA GLN A 30 -10.04 6.64 -11.01
C GLN A 30 -9.58 7.51 -12.20
N ARG A 31 -9.86 8.82 -12.17
CA ARG A 31 -9.46 9.80 -13.21
C ARG A 31 -9.89 9.46 -14.64
N ILE A 32 -10.76 8.45 -14.81
CA ILE A 32 -11.25 7.98 -16.10
C ILE A 32 -12.71 7.53 -16.01
N ILE A 33 -13.42 7.70 -17.13
CA ILE A 33 -14.77 7.18 -17.34
C ILE A 33 -14.84 6.58 -18.75
N PHE A 34 -15.65 5.54 -18.92
CA PHE A 34 -15.89 4.92 -20.22
C PHE A 34 -17.26 5.33 -20.74
N LEU A 35 -17.30 5.64 -22.03
CA LEU A 35 -18.49 6.09 -22.71
C LEU A 35 -19.13 4.93 -23.46
N VAL A 36 -20.41 4.69 -23.24
CA VAL A 36 -21.18 3.66 -23.95
C VAL A 36 -22.38 4.27 -24.64
N ASN A 37 -22.91 3.58 -25.64
CA ASN A 37 -24.23 3.92 -26.20
C ASN A 37 -25.34 3.26 -25.38
N GLU A 38 -26.63 3.51 -25.73
CA GLU A 38 -27.80 2.93 -25.08
C GLU A 38 -27.82 1.39 -25.07
N SER A 39 -27.12 0.75 -26.00
CA SER A 39 -26.96 -0.70 -26.04
C SER A 39 -25.80 -1.23 -25.21
N GLY A 40 -25.05 -0.37 -24.51
CA GLY A 40 -23.89 -0.77 -23.71
C GLY A 40 -22.60 -1.00 -24.50
N ILE A 41 -22.58 -0.65 -25.80
CA ILE A 41 -21.39 -0.77 -26.65
C ILE A 41 -20.43 0.37 -26.31
N LEU A 42 -19.14 0.05 -26.11
CA LEU A 42 -18.08 1.02 -25.83
C LEU A 42 -17.89 1.98 -27.01
N ARG A 43 -17.89 3.29 -26.72
CA ARG A 43 -17.73 4.38 -27.69
C ARG A 43 -16.46 5.19 -27.48
N GLY A 44 -15.87 5.13 -26.29
CA GLY A 44 -14.66 5.86 -25.97
C GLY A 44 -14.33 5.82 -24.49
N SER A 45 -13.26 6.52 -24.13
CA SER A 45 -12.87 6.82 -22.75
C SER A 45 -12.63 8.31 -22.61
N LEU A 46 -12.87 8.85 -21.43
CA LEU A 46 -12.59 10.24 -21.08
C LEU A 46 -11.81 10.27 -19.78
N SER A 47 -10.54 10.67 -19.86
CA SER A 47 -9.67 10.90 -18.71
C SER A 47 -9.56 12.39 -18.40
N ASP A 48 -9.03 12.73 -17.21
CA ASP A 48 -8.67 14.12 -16.86
C ASP A 48 -7.73 14.74 -17.88
N GLY A 49 -6.80 13.97 -18.43
CA GLY A 49 -5.90 14.39 -19.48
C GLY A 49 -6.61 14.70 -20.80
N ASP A 50 -7.58 13.87 -21.19
CA ASP A 50 -8.38 14.10 -22.40
C ASP A 50 -9.22 15.35 -22.25
N PHE A 51 -9.91 15.51 -21.12
CA PHE A 51 -10.70 16.69 -20.82
C PHE A 51 -9.85 17.97 -20.84
N ARG A 52 -8.69 17.95 -20.21
CA ARG A 52 -7.79 19.12 -20.19
C ARG A 52 -7.33 19.51 -21.59
N ARG A 53 -6.94 18.54 -22.43
CA ARG A 53 -6.55 18.77 -23.82
C ARG A 53 -7.70 19.37 -24.63
N TRP A 54 -8.89 18.78 -24.47
CA TRP A 54 -10.10 19.24 -25.15
C TRP A 54 -10.45 20.69 -24.74
N LEU A 55 -10.43 21.00 -23.45
CA LEU A 55 -10.72 22.35 -22.93
C LEU A 55 -9.76 23.41 -23.46
N ILE A 56 -8.47 23.09 -23.53
CA ILE A 56 -7.44 23.99 -24.10
C ILE A 56 -7.73 24.25 -25.58
N ALA A 57 -8.14 23.23 -26.31
CA ALA A 57 -8.47 23.36 -27.74
C ALA A 57 -9.82 24.07 -28.00
N ASN A 58 -10.73 24.08 -27.01
CA ASN A 58 -12.07 24.61 -27.10
C ASN A 58 -12.41 25.56 -25.93
N PRO A 59 -11.74 26.68 -25.74
CA PRO A 59 -11.79 27.48 -24.52
C PRO A 59 -13.17 28.16 -24.26
N THR A 60 -14.05 28.17 -25.25
CA THR A 60 -15.41 28.74 -25.15
C THR A 60 -16.50 27.66 -25.16
N ALA A 61 -16.13 26.38 -25.17
CA ALA A 61 -17.09 25.29 -25.22
C ALA A 61 -17.86 25.15 -23.90
N SER A 62 -19.13 24.75 -24.01
CA SER A 62 -19.97 24.48 -22.85
C SER A 62 -19.70 23.07 -22.31
N LEU A 63 -19.74 22.91 -20.99
CA LEU A 63 -19.72 21.59 -20.33
C LEU A 63 -21.01 20.77 -20.55
N GLU A 64 -22.04 21.38 -21.12
CA GLU A 64 -23.26 20.70 -21.61
C GLU A 64 -23.04 19.99 -22.95
N THR A 65 -21.87 20.18 -23.58
CA THR A 65 -21.47 19.40 -24.77
C THR A 65 -21.39 17.92 -24.43
N SER A 66 -21.76 17.05 -25.38
CA SER A 66 -21.65 15.59 -25.25
C SER A 66 -20.24 15.16 -24.82
N ALA A 67 -20.14 14.25 -23.86
CA ALA A 67 -18.88 13.71 -23.35
C ALA A 67 -18.03 13.08 -24.47
N LEU A 68 -18.67 12.56 -25.52
CA LEU A 68 -18.00 11.98 -26.68
C LEU A 68 -17.10 13.01 -27.41
N ALA A 69 -17.46 14.30 -27.37
CA ALA A 69 -16.68 15.35 -28.02
C ALA A 69 -15.28 15.54 -27.39
N ALA A 70 -15.14 15.22 -26.10
CA ALA A 70 -13.88 15.32 -25.36
C ALA A 70 -13.15 13.98 -25.23
N ALA A 71 -13.79 12.88 -25.66
CA ALA A 71 -13.31 11.53 -25.41
C ALA A 71 -12.25 11.03 -26.42
N ASN A 72 -11.40 10.16 -25.95
CA ASN A 72 -10.61 9.27 -26.81
C ASN A 72 -11.55 8.18 -27.38
N THR A 73 -11.85 8.24 -28.68
CA THR A 73 -12.78 7.33 -29.35
C THR A 73 -12.13 5.98 -29.76
N ASN A 74 -10.84 5.80 -29.47
CA ASN A 74 -10.12 4.57 -29.75
C ASN A 74 -9.31 4.10 -28.51
N PRO A 75 -9.98 3.84 -27.36
CA PRO A 75 -9.30 3.35 -26.18
C PRO A 75 -8.72 1.94 -26.43
N GLN A 76 -7.64 1.60 -25.74
CA GLN A 76 -7.15 0.23 -25.73
C GLN A 76 -8.18 -0.65 -25.02
N THR A 77 -8.54 -1.77 -25.63
CA THR A 77 -9.52 -2.74 -25.09
C THR A 77 -8.92 -4.14 -25.09
N ALA A 78 -9.50 -5.04 -24.31
CA ALA A 78 -9.18 -6.46 -24.37
C ALA A 78 -10.49 -7.30 -24.40
N PRO A 79 -10.47 -8.52 -24.95
CA PRO A 79 -11.56 -9.47 -24.86
C PRO A 79 -11.97 -9.76 -23.40
N ALA A 80 -13.26 -10.00 -23.17
CA ALA A 80 -13.79 -10.27 -21.83
C ALA A 80 -13.24 -11.56 -21.17
N ASP A 81 -12.74 -12.47 -21.99
CA ASP A 81 -12.14 -13.76 -21.62
C ASP A 81 -10.61 -13.76 -21.63
N SER A 82 -9.98 -12.58 -21.75
CA SER A 82 -8.52 -12.45 -21.73
C SER A 82 -7.92 -13.03 -20.45
N ASP A 83 -6.82 -13.78 -20.62
CA ASP A 83 -6.06 -14.32 -19.50
C ASP A 83 -5.25 -13.23 -18.77
N PRO A 84 -4.88 -13.45 -17.49
CA PRO A 84 -4.16 -12.49 -16.70
C PRO A 84 -2.79 -12.07 -17.27
N GLU A 85 -2.10 -12.98 -17.96
CA GLU A 85 -0.77 -12.70 -18.53
C GLU A 85 -0.89 -11.72 -19.71
N SER A 86 -1.88 -11.92 -20.58
CA SER A 86 -2.20 -11.00 -21.66
C SER A 86 -2.54 -9.61 -21.14
N LEU A 87 -3.36 -9.51 -20.10
CA LEU A 87 -3.74 -8.23 -19.49
C LEU A 87 -2.53 -7.53 -18.85
N SER A 88 -1.64 -8.26 -18.20
CA SER A 88 -0.40 -7.71 -17.60
C SER A 88 0.48 -7.02 -18.63
N SER A 89 0.45 -7.43 -19.90
CA SER A 89 1.18 -6.78 -20.98
C SER A 89 0.71 -5.34 -21.27
N TYR A 90 -0.56 -5.03 -21.00
CA TYR A 90 -1.10 -3.67 -21.14
C TYR A 90 -0.63 -2.79 -19.99
N PHE A 91 -0.68 -3.30 -18.76
CA PHE A 91 -0.23 -2.61 -17.57
C PHE A 91 1.26 -2.27 -17.64
N ALA A 92 2.09 -3.20 -18.12
CA ALA A 92 3.52 -2.96 -18.34
C ALA A 92 3.81 -1.79 -19.32
N ARG A 93 2.81 -1.35 -20.10
CA ARG A 93 2.89 -0.18 -20.99
C ARG A 93 2.30 1.09 -20.39
N GLY A 94 1.98 1.07 -19.08
CA GLY A 94 1.41 2.21 -18.36
C GLY A 94 -0.08 2.44 -18.63
N ILE A 95 -0.83 1.39 -19.03
CA ILE A 95 -2.29 1.49 -19.18
C ILE A 95 -2.93 0.96 -17.89
N GLU A 96 -3.48 1.83 -17.08
CA GLU A 96 -3.99 1.49 -15.74
C GLU A 96 -5.40 0.87 -15.77
N HIS A 97 -6.20 1.18 -16.80
CA HIS A 97 -7.58 0.74 -16.94
C HIS A 97 -7.84 0.19 -18.33
N ILE A 98 -8.20 -1.08 -18.42
CA ILE A 98 -8.47 -1.76 -19.68
C ILE A 98 -9.95 -2.15 -19.70
N PRO A 99 -10.77 -1.54 -20.57
CA PRO A 99 -12.14 -1.98 -20.78
C PRO A 99 -12.15 -3.36 -21.42
N LEU A 100 -12.84 -4.29 -20.76
CA LEU A 100 -13.07 -5.65 -21.27
C LEU A 100 -14.38 -5.69 -22.03
N ILE A 101 -14.31 -6.09 -23.30
CA ILE A 101 -15.45 -6.09 -24.20
C ILE A 101 -15.80 -7.52 -24.67
N ASP A 102 -17.08 -7.76 -24.88
CA ASP A 102 -17.55 -9.00 -25.53
C ASP A 102 -17.39 -8.95 -27.06
N GLU A 103 -17.72 -10.04 -27.74
CA GLU A 103 -17.67 -10.16 -29.20
C GLU A 103 -18.55 -9.12 -29.95
N ARG A 104 -19.53 -8.51 -29.26
CA ARG A 104 -20.41 -7.48 -29.80
C ARG A 104 -19.96 -6.06 -29.47
N GLY A 105 -18.86 -5.92 -28.72
CA GLY A 105 -18.30 -4.65 -28.31
C GLY A 105 -18.96 -4.04 -27.06
N HIS A 106 -19.78 -4.81 -26.32
CA HIS A 106 -20.32 -4.32 -25.05
C HIS A 106 -19.23 -4.30 -23.98
N LEU A 107 -19.19 -3.24 -23.20
CA LEU A 107 -18.33 -3.15 -22.02
C LEU A 107 -18.92 -4.02 -20.90
N VAL A 108 -18.22 -5.08 -20.53
CA VAL A 108 -18.71 -6.08 -19.55
C VAL A 108 -17.95 -6.09 -18.24
N ALA A 109 -16.71 -5.61 -18.24
CA ALA A 109 -15.86 -5.48 -17.06
C ALA A 109 -14.72 -4.49 -17.32
N LEU A 110 -14.01 -4.14 -16.26
CA LEU A 110 -12.76 -3.38 -16.33
C LEU A 110 -11.64 -4.21 -15.70
N ALA A 111 -10.54 -4.39 -16.41
CA ALA A 111 -9.30 -4.82 -15.80
C ALA A 111 -8.55 -3.58 -15.34
N MET A 112 -8.21 -3.52 -14.07
CA MET A 112 -7.52 -2.41 -13.44
C MET A 112 -6.18 -2.88 -12.89
N ASP A 113 -5.15 -2.06 -13.05
CA ASP A 113 -3.88 -2.33 -12.42
C ASP A 113 -3.98 -2.03 -10.91
N GLU A 114 -3.80 -3.07 -10.11
CA GLU A 114 -3.83 -2.95 -8.64
C GLU A 114 -2.55 -2.32 -8.07
N GLN A 115 -1.53 -2.12 -8.89
CA GLN A 115 -0.22 -1.71 -8.38
C GLN A 115 -0.25 -0.31 -7.75
N ASN A 116 -1.25 0.51 -8.07
CA ASN A 116 -1.44 1.86 -7.52
C ASN A 116 -2.55 1.96 -6.47
N VAL A 117 -3.00 0.83 -5.91
CA VAL A 117 -3.98 0.83 -4.81
C VAL A 117 -3.59 -0.20 -3.76
N LEU A 118 -3.46 0.25 -2.51
CA LEU A 118 -3.26 -0.62 -1.36
C LEU A 118 -4.45 -0.50 -0.41
N ARG A 119 -5.00 -1.63 0.01
CA ARG A 119 -6.12 -1.63 0.96
C ARG A 119 -5.63 -2.12 2.31
N ILE A 120 -5.73 -1.25 3.33
CA ILE A 120 -5.40 -1.58 4.72
C ILE A 120 -6.65 -1.34 5.56
N GLY A 121 -7.20 -2.40 6.12
CA GLY A 121 -8.44 -2.33 6.90
C GLY A 121 -9.57 -1.66 6.12
N LYS A 122 -10.06 -0.54 6.62
CA LYS A 122 -11.13 0.25 5.99
C LYS A 122 -10.62 1.28 4.97
N HIS A 123 -9.30 1.48 4.87
CA HIS A 123 -8.70 2.52 4.04
C HIS A 123 -8.28 1.99 2.66
N THR A 124 -8.55 2.80 1.64
CA THR A 124 -8.02 2.62 0.29
C THR A 124 -6.97 3.68 0.05
N ILE A 125 -5.73 3.26 -0.10
CA ILE A 125 -4.56 4.10 -0.29
C ILE A 125 -4.23 4.12 -1.77
N SER A 126 -4.13 5.32 -2.35
CA SER A 126 -3.79 5.55 -3.76
C SER A 126 -3.03 6.87 -3.90
N GLU A 127 -2.44 7.13 -5.05
CA GLU A 127 -1.73 8.39 -5.32
C GLU A 127 -2.62 9.64 -5.18
N ASP A 128 -3.93 9.49 -5.37
CA ASP A 128 -4.91 10.58 -5.31
C ASP A 128 -5.62 10.70 -3.96
N ALA A 129 -5.43 9.71 -3.07
CA ALA A 129 -5.99 9.76 -1.73
C ALA A 129 -5.12 10.63 -0.81
N PRO A 130 -5.69 11.19 0.27
CA PRO A 130 -4.87 11.75 1.34
C PRO A 130 -3.84 10.75 1.83
N ALA A 131 -2.69 11.24 2.29
CA ALA A 131 -1.65 10.37 2.84
C ALA A 131 -2.18 9.55 4.02
N PHE A 132 -1.91 8.25 4.00
CA PHE A 132 -2.25 7.33 5.09
C PHE A 132 -1.22 7.46 6.22
N ILE A 133 -1.66 7.97 7.35
CA ILE A 133 -0.79 8.32 8.49
C ILE A 133 -0.77 7.19 9.52
N ILE A 134 0.42 6.66 9.76
CA ILE A 134 0.65 5.55 10.69
C ILE A 134 1.42 6.06 11.90
N ALA A 135 0.83 5.99 13.09
CA ALA A 135 1.52 6.28 14.33
C ALA A 135 2.40 5.08 14.73
N GLU A 136 3.72 5.29 14.77
CA GLU A 136 4.70 4.26 15.14
C GLU A 136 4.82 4.15 16.65
N ILE A 137 4.17 3.16 17.24
CA ILE A 137 4.29 2.84 18.68
C ILE A 137 5.50 1.92 18.91
N GLY A 138 5.69 0.93 18.01
CA GLY A 138 6.84 0.03 18.04
C GLY A 138 7.02 -0.65 19.40
N ASN A 139 8.16 -0.38 20.06
CA ASN A 139 8.48 -0.83 21.42
C ASN A 139 8.48 0.34 22.42
N ASN A 140 7.93 1.51 22.06
CA ASN A 140 7.91 2.68 22.98
C ASN A 140 7.03 2.46 24.20
N HIS A 141 6.14 1.46 24.18
CA HIS A 141 5.34 1.01 25.33
C HIS A 141 6.19 0.37 26.44
N GLN A 142 7.47 0.08 26.21
CA GLN A 142 8.44 -0.39 27.21
C GLN A 142 7.97 -1.65 28.00
N GLY A 143 7.20 -2.55 27.35
CA GLY A 143 6.67 -3.75 27.99
C GLY A 143 5.45 -3.54 28.88
N SER A 144 4.83 -2.35 28.84
CA SER A 144 3.62 -2.03 29.61
C SER A 144 2.40 -1.98 28.69
N VAL A 145 1.38 -2.79 29.00
CA VAL A 145 0.08 -2.77 28.32
C VAL A 145 -0.62 -1.43 28.52
N ASP A 146 -0.64 -0.91 29.75
CA ASP A 146 -1.28 0.37 30.05
C ASP A 146 -0.63 1.51 29.27
N PHE A 147 0.70 1.54 29.23
CA PHE A 147 1.40 2.57 28.47
C PHE A 147 1.22 2.41 26.95
N ALA A 148 1.09 1.17 26.46
CA ALA A 148 0.73 0.93 25.05
C ALA A 148 -0.65 1.53 24.72
N LYS A 149 -1.64 1.36 25.59
CA LYS A 149 -2.98 1.95 25.43
C LYS A 149 -2.96 3.48 25.50
N GLU A 150 -2.20 4.08 26.40
CA GLU A 150 -2.00 5.54 26.43
C GLU A 150 -1.41 6.06 25.11
N LEU A 151 -0.44 5.35 24.52
CA LEU A 151 0.12 5.72 23.22
C LEU A 151 -0.88 5.57 22.07
N VAL A 152 -1.79 4.58 22.14
CA VAL A 152 -2.91 4.45 21.20
C VAL A 152 -3.86 5.64 21.34
N ASP A 153 -4.22 6.04 22.55
CA ASP A 153 -5.11 7.18 22.79
C ASP A 153 -4.52 8.47 22.20
N LEU A 154 -3.21 8.70 22.38
CA LEU A 154 -2.51 9.82 21.75
C LEU A 154 -2.51 9.75 20.21
N ALA A 155 -2.41 8.55 19.64
CA ALA A 155 -2.51 8.36 18.19
C ALA A 155 -3.92 8.71 17.67
N VAL A 156 -4.98 8.33 18.42
CA VAL A 156 -6.36 8.72 18.13
C VAL A 156 -6.53 10.22 18.18
N GLU A 157 -6.06 10.87 19.24
CA GLU A 157 -6.14 12.33 19.41
C GLU A 157 -5.39 13.09 18.30
N SER A 158 -4.30 12.52 17.80
CA SER A 158 -3.52 13.12 16.71
C SER A 158 -4.15 12.93 15.32
N GLY A 159 -5.21 12.12 15.20
CA GLY A 159 -5.90 11.85 13.95
C GLY A 159 -5.14 10.89 13.02
N ALA A 160 -4.34 9.99 13.57
CA ALA A 160 -3.71 8.93 12.78
C ALA A 160 -4.76 7.96 12.20
N ASP A 161 -4.46 7.38 11.04
CA ASP A 161 -5.34 6.38 10.40
C ASP A 161 -5.11 4.98 10.96
N ALA A 162 -3.87 4.71 11.36
CA ALA A 162 -3.43 3.43 11.91
C ALA A 162 -2.36 3.59 12.98
N VAL A 163 -2.18 2.54 13.76
CA VAL A 163 -1.04 2.39 14.68
C VAL A 163 -0.18 1.21 14.26
N LYS A 164 1.14 1.29 14.53
CA LYS A 164 2.05 0.20 14.22
C LYS A 164 2.84 -0.26 15.45
N PHE A 165 2.84 -1.58 15.64
CA PHE A 165 3.57 -2.31 16.68
C PHE A 165 4.65 -3.22 16.08
N GLN A 166 5.33 -3.96 16.95
CA GLN A 166 6.28 -5.01 16.60
C GLN A 166 5.98 -6.25 17.45
N LEU A 167 6.02 -7.42 16.83
CA LEU A 167 5.86 -8.69 17.52
C LEU A 167 7.03 -9.61 17.20
N ARG A 168 7.56 -10.25 18.21
CA ARG A 168 8.68 -11.18 18.09
C ARG A 168 8.58 -12.31 19.10
N ASP A 169 8.95 -13.50 18.64
CA ASP A 169 9.21 -14.65 19.49
C ASP A 169 10.72 -14.75 19.69
N LEU A 170 11.19 -14.45 20.90
CA LEU A 170 12.62 -14.44 21.21
C LEU A 170 13.24 -15.84 21.13
N ASP A 171 12.48 -16.88 21.42
CA ASP A 171 12.98 -18.26 21.34
C ASP A 171 13.11 -18.73 19.89
N ALA A 172 12.25 -18.26 18.98
CA ALA A 172 12.34 -18.53 17.55
C ALA A 172 13.48 -17.77 16.88
N LEU A 173 13.70 -16.49 17.28
CA LEU A 173 14.72 -15.62 16.68
C LEU A 173 16.13 -15.96 17.11
N TYR A 174 16.31 -16.30 18.39
CA TYR A 174 17.63 -16.47 18.97
C TYR A 174 17.80 -17.93 19.42
N ARG A 175 18.64 -18.69 18.70
CA ARG A 175 19.03 -20.04 19.14
C ARG A 175 19.76 -19.92 20.47
N GLN A 176 19.19 -20.52 21.52
CA GLN A 176 19.93 -20.77 22.74
C GLN A 176 21.10 -21.72 22.40
N ARG A 177 22.31 -21.20 22.31
CA ARG A 177 23.51 -22.05 22.32
C ARG A 177 23.62 -22.67 23.70
N GLY A 178 23.43 -23.98 23.79
CA GLY A 178 23.58 -24.70 25.04
C GLY A 178 24.99 -24.51 25.62
N GLY A 179 25.03 -24.00 26.85
CA GLY A 179 26.24 -23.83 27.63
C GLY A 179 27.01 -22.55 27.35
N ALA A 180 26.80 -21.51 28.16
CA ALA A 180 27.64 -20.30 28.17
C ALA A 180 29.06 -20.69 28.51
N THR A 181 29.98 -20.55 27.55
CA THR A 181 31.44 -20.56 27.81
C THR A 181 31.89 -19.17 28.26
N ALA A 182 32.68 -19.11 29.32
CA ALA A 182 33.23 -17.84 29.84
C ALA A 182 33.96 -17.09 28.73
N GLY A 183 33.37 -15.92 28.27
CA GLY A 183 33.92 -15.09 27.19
C GLY A 183 32.89 -14.77 26.09
N GLU A 184 31.63 -15.18 26.20
CA GLU A 184 30.57 -14.85 25.25
C GLU A 184 30.18 -13.38 25.30
N ASP A 185 29.80 -12.88 24.14
CA ASP A 185 29.51 -11.48 23.83
C ASP A 185 28.44 -10.89 24.76
N LEU A 186 28.84 -10.15 25.78
CA LEU A 186 27.99 -9.45 26.71
C LEU A 186 27.02 -8.48 25.99
N GLY A 187 27.35 -8.05 24.77
CA GLY A 187 26.49 -7.19 23.94
C GLY A 187 25.23 -7.91 23.46
N VAL A 188 25.34 -9.17 23.05
CA VAL A 188 24.19 -9.99 22.62
C VAL A 188 23.24 -10.26 23.78
N GLN A 189 23.78 -10.66 24.94
CA GLN A 189 22.97 -10.90 26.14
C GLN A 189 22.24 -9.64 26.60
N TYR A 190 22.94 -8.50 26.62
CA TYR A 190 22.32 -7.21 26.97
C TYR A 190 21.19 -6.83 26.00
N THR A 191 21.38 -7.07 24.69
CA THR A 191 20.34 -6.81 23.69
C THR A 191 19.13 -7.71 23.90
N LEU A 192 19.32 -9.00 24.17
CA LEU A 192 18.24 -9.94 24.47
C LEU A 192 17.47 -9.55 25.73
N ASP A 193 18.18 -9.15 26.78
CA ASP A 193 17.57 -8.71 28.05
C ASP A 193 16.73 -7.44 27.81
N LEU A 194 17.20 -6.49 27.00
CA LEU A 194 16.42 -5.31 26.63
C LEU A 194 15.20 -5.67 25.80
N LEU A 195 15.34 -6.50 24.79
CA LEU A 195 14.23 -6.93 23.94
C LEU A 195 13.17 -7.66 24.76
N SER A 196 13.60 -8.56 25.67
CA SER A 196 12.68 -9.28 26.56
C SER A 196 11.90 -8.32 27.48
N ARG A 197 12.57 -7.33 28.03
CA ARG A 197 11.93 -6.34 28.92
C ARG A 197 10.92 -5.43 28.21
N PHE A 198 11.15 -5.14 26.95
CA PHE A 198 10.33 -4.21 26.17
C PHE A 198 9.35 -4.91 25.21
N SER A 199 9.30 -6.23 25.22
CA SER A 199 8.31 -6.99 24.46
C SER A 199 7.05 -7.23 25.30
N LEU A 200 5.91 -7.28 24.62
CA LEU A 200 4.66 -7.80 25.15
C LEU A 200 4.49 -9.25 24.70
N SER A 201 3.83 -10.09 25.51
CA SER A 201 3.39 -11.40 25.07
C SER A 201 2.33 -11.27 23.98
N VAL A 202 2.03 -12.36 23.27
CA VAL A 202 0.98 -12.38 22.24
C VAL A 202 -0.37 -11.99 22.83
N GLU A 203 -0.71 -12.50 24.01
CA GLU A 203 -1.97 -12.21 24.70
C GLU A 203 -2.06 -10.74 25.12
N GLN A 204 -0.97 -10.19 25.66
CA GLN A 204 -0.88 -8.77 26.01
C GLN A 204 -0.99 -7.88 24.76
N MET A 205 -0.37 -8.30 23.66
CA MET A 205 -0.48 -7.57 22.39
C MET A 205 -1.92 -7.59 21.87
N TYR A 206 -2.61 -8.72 21.98
CA TYR A 206 -4.03 -8.82 21.59
C TYR A 206 -4.92 -7.91 22.44
N GLU A 207 -4.65 -7.80 23.73
CA GLU A 207 -5.36 -6.85 24.61
C GLU A 207 -5.19 -5.39 24.15
N VAL A 208 -3.97 -5.02 23.72
CA VAL A 208 -3.71 -3.69 23.14
C VAL A 208 -4.41 -3.54 21.79
N PHE A 209 -4.40 -4.56 20.95
CA PHE A 209 -5.06 -4.53 19.64
C PHE A 209 -6.59 -4.40 19.77
N ASP A 210 -7.20 -5.02 20.79
CA ASP A 210 -8.62 -4.85 21.08
C ASP A 210 -8.93 -3.39 21.43
N HIS A 211 -8.08 -2.74 22.24
CA HIS A 211 -8.19 -1.32 22.54
C HIS A 211 -8.07 -0.45 21.27
N VAL A 212 -7.16 -0.76 20.34
CA VAL A 212 -7.05 -0.06 19.06
C VAL A 212 -8.35 -0.17 18.26
N LYS A 213 -8.93 -1.39 18.17
CA LYS A 213 -10.20 -1.62 17.45
C LYS A 213 -11.36 -0.86 18.04
N GLU A 214 -11.46 -0.77 19.37
CA GLU A 214 -12.49 0.01 20.07
C GLU A 214 -12.45 1.50 19.68
N HIS A 215 -11.26 2.02 19.36
CA HIS A 215 -11.06 3.40 18.89
C HIS A 215 -11.13 3.54 17.36
N GLY A 216 -11.35 2.46 16.64
CA GLY A 216 -11.59 2.47 15.21
C GLY A 216 -10.36 2.76 14.34
N LEU A 217 -9.14 2.62 14.87
CA LEU A 217 -7.90 2.66 14.10
C LEU A 217 -7.60 1.31 13.46
N ASP A 218 -6.90 1.33 12.32
CA ASP A 218 -6.33 0.12 11.74
C ASP A 218 -5.03 -0.28 12.45
N ILE A 219 -4.78 -1.59 12.51
CA ILE A 219 -3.63 -2.16 13.19
C ILE A 219 -2.64 -2.68 12.16
N LEU A 220 -1.41 -2.21 12.25
CA LEU A 220 -0.25 -2.74 11.56
C LEU A 220 0.73 -3.33 12.57
N CYS A 221 1.44 -4.37 12.19
CA CYS A 221 2.51 -4.91 13.02
C CYS A 221 3.67 -5.41 12.18
N THR A 222 4.88 -5.27 12.71
CA THR A 222 6.08 -5.88 12.15
C THR A 222 6.30 -7.23 12.81
N PRO A 223 6.08 -8.36 12.11
CA PRO A 223 6.56 -9.65 12.59
C PRO A 223 8.07 -9.76 12.34
N TRP A 224 8.80 -10.37 13.27
CA TRP A 224 10.22 -10.65 13.12
C TRP A 224 10.51 -12.13 12.85
N ASP A 225 9.51 -13.00 12.93
CA ASP A 225 9.61 -14.47 12.84
C ASP A 225 8.29 -15.09 12.41
N ALA A 226 8.34 -16.36 12.00
CA ALA A 226 7.16 -17.09 11.53
C ALA A 226 6.08 -17.30 12.61
N PRO A 227 6.38 -17.63 13.89
CA PRO A 227 5.38 -17.63 14.96
C PRO A 227 4.64 -16.30 15.10
N SER A 228 5.35 -15.16 15.02
CA SER A 228 4.74 -13.82 15.06
C SER A 228 3.83 -13.58 13.85
N VAL A 229 4.23 -13.99 12.64
CA VAL A 229 3.37 -13.93 11.45
C VAL A 229 2.07 -14.69 11.70
N GLN A 230 2.14 -15.92 12.22
CA GLN A 230 0.96 -16.74 12.50
C GLN A 230 0.04 -16.08 13.54
N ALA A 231 0.60 -15.60 14.64
CA ALA A 231 -0.19 -14.91 15.67
C ALA A 231 -0.93 -13.69 15.13
N LEU A 232 -0.29 -12.88 14.27
CA LEU A 232 -0.91 -11.72 13.64
C LEU A 232 -2.04 -12.10 12.68
N VAL A 233 -1.88 -13.18 11.92
CA VAL A 233 -2.93 -13.73 11.06
C VAL A 233 -4.11 -14.24 11.89
N ASP A 234 -3.85 -14.97 12.97
CA ASP A 234 -4.88 -15.53 13.85
C ASP A 234 -5.70 -14.44 14.54
N TYR A 235 -5.07 -13.30 14.85
CA TYR A 235 -5.78 -12.12 15.38
C TYR A 235 -6.63 -11.41 14.31
N GLY A 236 -6.28 -11.50 13.03
CA GLY A 236 -6.94 -10.78 11.94
C GLY A 236 -6.49 -9.33 11.82
N ILE A 237 -5.16 -9.12 11.74
CA ILE A 237 -4.55 -7.80 11.56
C ILE A 237 -4.84 -7.22 10.16
N ALA A 238 -4.86 -5.88 10.04
CA ALA A 238 -5.18 -5.21 8.79
C ALA A 238 -4.06 -5.25 7.73
N GLY A 239 -2.80 -5.38 8.16
CA GLY A 239 -1.64 -5.46 7.27
C GLY A 239 -0.34 -5.66 8.04
N MET A 240 0.71 -6.07 7.35
CA MET A 240 2.01 -6.35 7.95
C MET A 240 3.09 -5.39 7.44
N LYS A 241 4.02 -5.04 8.31
CA LYS A 241 5.18 -4.26 7.94
C LYS A 241 6.43 -5.13 7.94
N ILE A 242 7.24 -5.02 6.90
CA ILE A 242 8.57 -5.64 6.83
C ILE A 242 9.61 -4.59 7.21
N ALA A 243 10.39 -4.88 8.24
CA ALA A 243 11.47 -4.01 8.66
C ALA A 243 12.60 -3.95 7.60
N SER A 244 13.35 -2.84 7.57
CA SER A 244 14.49 -2.69 6.65
C SER A 244 15.51 -3.83 6.77
N ALA A 245 15.72 -4.35 7.98
CA ALA A 245 16.63 -5.46 8.25
C ALA A 245 16.17 -6.79 7.63
N ASP A 246 14.85 -6.95 7.39
CA ASP A 246 14.26 -8.18 6.86
C ASP A 246 13.90 -8.09 5.38
N LEU A 247 14.24 -7.00 4.68
CA LEU A 247 13.99 -6.91 3.23
C LEU A 247 14.62 -8.07 2.46
N THR A 248 15.83 -8.48 2.86
CA THR A 248 16.56 -9.60 2.24
C THR A 248 16.24 -10.96 2.88
N ASN A 249 15.39 -11.01 3.89
CA ASN A 249 14.88 -12.23 4.48
C ASN A 249 13.78 -12.82 3.60
N HIS A 250 14.17 -13.44 2.50
CA HIS A 250 13.24 -13.93 1.48
C HIS A 250 12.32 -15.05 2.00
N GLU A 251 12.67 -15.73 3.08
CA GLU A 251 11.82 -16.73 3.72
C GLU A 251 10.64 -16.05 4.41
N LEU A 252 10.90 -15.04 5.25
CA LEU A 252 9.87 -14.25 5.91
C LEU A 252 9.00 -13.51 4.90
N LEU A 253 9.59 -12.92 3.84
CA LEU A 253 8.84 -12.26 2.78
C LEU A 253 7.84 -13.19 2.08
N ARG A 254 8.24 -14.43 1.77
CA ARG A 254 7.35 -15.43 1.17
C ARG A 254 6.24 -15.84 2.13
N ASP A 255 6.55 -16.06 3.40
CA ASP A 255 5.55 -16.42 4.40
C ASP A 255 4.51 -15.31 4.52
N VAL A 256 4.91 -14.07 4.74
CA VAL A 256 3.99 -12.92 4.85
C VAL A 256 3.18 -12.73 3.56
N ALA A 257 3.82 -12.77 2.38
CA ALA A 257 3.15 -12.64 1.09
C ALA A 257 2.08 -13.74 0.87
N SER A 258 2.36 -14.97 1.34
CA SER A 258 1.42 -16.10 1.21
C SER A 258 0.14 -15.93 2.03
N ARG A 259 0.12 -15.01 3.00
CA ARG A 259 -1.05 -14.73 3.84
C ARG A 259 -2.08 -13.83 3.16
N GLY A 260 -1.73 -13.22 2.01
CA GLY A 260 -2.63 -12.35 1.24
C GLY A 260 -2.97 -11.02 1.91
N LEU A 261 -2.25 -10.64 2.97
CA LEU A 261 -2.39 -9.35 3.64
C LEU A 261 -1.53 -8.28 2.95
N PRO A 262 -1.96 -7.00 2.97
CA PRO A 262 -1.17 -5.90 2.46
C PRO A 262 0.14 -5.74 3.25
N MET A 263 1.21 -5.42 2.52
CA MET A 263 2.56 -5.32 3.07
C MET A 263 3.12 -3.92 2.89
N LEU A 264 3.67 -3.34 3.95
CA LEU A 264 4.51 -2.14 3.89
C LEU A 264 5.97 -2.57 4.04
N VAL A 265 6.81 -2.32 3.05
CA VAL A 265 8.16 -2.88 2.98
C VAL A 265 9.20 -1.76 3.03
N SER A 266 9.94 -1.65 4.14
CA SER A 266 11.00 -0.65 4.30
C SER A 266 12.31 -1.08 3.63
N THR A 267 13.03 -0.11 3.04
CA THR A 267 14.19 -0.35 2.17
C THR A 267 15.52 0.18 2.73
N GLY A 268 15.54 0.69 3.96
CA GLY A 268 16.61 1.53 4.52
C GLY A 268 17.94 0.86 4.80
N MET A 269 18.07 -0.47 4.70
CA MET A 269 19.30 -1.21 4.94
C MET A 269 19.76 -2.00 3.70
N SER A 270 19.19 -1.70 2.53
CA SER A 270 19.41 -2.51 1.34
C SER A 270 19.92 -1.68 0.18
N ARG A 271 20.66 -2.33 -0.71
CA ARG A 271 21.07 -1.80 -2.00
C ARG A 271 19.95 -1.97 -3.02
N GLU A 272 19.99 -1.20 -4.10
CA GLU A 272 18.97 -1.26 -5.14
C GLU A 272 18.80 -2.68 -5.74
N GLU A 273 19.88 -3.42 -5.91
CA GLU A 273 19.85 -4.82 -6.40
C GLU A 273 19.06 -5.72 -5.45
N GLU A 274 19.24 -5.57 -4.14
CA GLU A 274 18.53 -6.34 -3.11
C GLU A 274 17.04 -5.95 -3.04
N ILE A 275 16.75 -4.67 -3.27
CA ILE A 275 15.36 -4.18 -3.38
C ILE A 275 14.69 -4.82 -4.61
N LEU A 276 15.34 -4.81 -5.77
CA LEU A 276 14.85 -5.42 -6.99
C LEU A 276 14.57 -6.92 -6.83
N ASP A 277 15.48 -7.65 -6.18
CA ASP A 277 15.29 -9.09 -5.91
C ASP A 277 14.06 -9.35 -5.05
N SER A 278 13.89 -8.55 -3.99
CA SER A 278 12.74 -8.65 -3.09
C SER A 278 11.43 -8.25 -3.78
N VAL A 279 11.44 -7.19 -4.58
CA VAL A 279 10.30 -6.78 -5.43
C VAL A 279 9.90 -7.88 -6.39
N ASN A 280 10.87 -8.50 -7.08
CA ASN A 280 10.60 -9.61 -8.00
C ASN A 280 9.99 -10.83 -7.28
N LEU A 281 10.40 -11.07 -6.04
CA LEU A 281 9.81 -12.12 -5.21
C LEU A 281 8.36 -11.79 -4.87
N LEU A 282 8.08 -10.58 -4.40
CA LEU A 282 6.74 -10.13 -4.02
C LEU A 282 5.77 -10.15 -5.22
N ARG A 283 6.23 -9.68 -6.38
CA ARG A 283 5.46 -9.75 -7.63
C ARG A 283 5.12 -11.18 -8.03
N LYS A 284 6.11 -12.09 -8.00
CA LYS A 284 5.88 -13.52 -8.30
C LYS A 284 4.90 -14.17 -7.32
N ALA A 285 4.87 -13.70 -6.10
CA ALA A 285 3.91 -14.16 -5.08
C ALA A 285 2.52 -13.53 -5.23
N GLY A 286 2.34 -12.54 -6.10
CA GLY A 286 1.09 -11.78 -6.23
C GLY A 286 0.76 -10.95 -4.99
N ALA A 287 1.79 -10.52 -4.23
CA ALA A 287 1.61 -9.76 -3.00
C ALA A 287 1.11 -8.34 -3.29
N SER A 288 0.23 -7.84 -2.42
CA SER A 288 -0.17 -6.43 -2.38
C SER A 288 0.79 -5.68 -1.46
N TYR A 289 1.56 -4.71 -1.97
CA TYR A 289 2.60 -4.05 -1.19
C TYR A 289 2.84 -2.60 -1.59
N ALA A 290 3.41 -1.83 -0.64
CA ALA A 290 4.02 -0.54 -0.89
C ALA A 290 5.47 -0.54 -0.38
N LEU A 291 6.36 0.18 -1.07
CA LEU A 291 7.74 0.38 -0.62
C LEU A 291 7.86 1.65 0.22
N LEU A 292 8.67 1.61 1.27
CA LEU A 292 8.90 2.77 2.12
C LEU A 292 10.35 3.20 2.06
N GLN A 293 10.58 4.46 1.67
CA GLN A 293 11.86 5.12 1.88
C GLN A 293 12.15 5.19 3.37
N CYS A 294 13.33 4.76 3.76
CA CYS A 294 13.72 4.66 5.15
C CYS A 294 15.23 4.88 5.27
N GLN A 295 15.65 5.57 6.35
CA GLN A 295 17.04 5.63 6.79
C GLN A 295 17.14 4.97 8.16
N SER A 296 17.89 3.87 8.25
CA SER A 296 17.93 3.00 9.45
C SER A 296 18.94 3.44 10.51
N THR A 297 19.31 4.72 10.53
CA THR A 297 20.08 5.32 11.62
C THR A 297 19.16 5.99 12.63
N TYR A 298 19.38 5.82 13.91
CA TYR A 298 18.56 6.35 15.00
C TYR A 298 19.32 7.34 15.88
N PRO A 299 19.06 8.67 15.84
CA PRO A 299 18.18 9.35 14.87
C PRO A 299 18.85 9.53 13.51
N ALA A 300 18.07 9.51 12.44
CA ALA A 300 18.55 9.78 11.09
C ALA A 300 18.94 11.26 10.93
N PRO A 301 20.16 11.60 10.46
CA PRO A 301 20.50 12.96 10.11
C PRO A 301 19.71 13.43 8.88
N PHE A 302 19.23 14.67 8.87
CA PHE A 302 18.44 15.21 7.74
C PHE A 302 19.15 15.07 6.38
N LYS A 303 20.46 15.23 6.35
CA LYS A 303 21.28 15.11 5.12
C LYS A 303 21.24 13.70 4.51
N ASP A 304 20.91 12.67 5.28
CA ASP A 304 20.93 11.28 4.87
C ASP A 304 19.53 10.70 4.61
N VAL A 305 18.46 11.52 4.77
CA VAL A 305 17.05 11.10 4.61
C VAL A 305 16.71 10.76 3.16
N ASN A 306 17.20 11.54 2.20
CA ASN A 306 17.09 11.30 0.75
C ASN A 306 15.65 11.03 0.26
N LEU A 307 14.71 11.95 0.53
CA LEU A 307 13.30 11.80 0.12
C LEU A 307 13.11 11.60 -1.39
N ALA A 308 13.95 12.22 -2.23
CA ALA A 308 13.88 12.05 -3.68
C ALA A 308 14.06 10.59 -4.16
N TYR A 309 14.57 9.70 -3.30
CA TYR A 309 14.65 8.28 -3.62
C TYR A 309 13.26 7.60 -3.63
N MET A 310 12.21 8.24 -3.11
CA MET A 310 10.84 7.75 -3.19
C MET A 310 10.40 7.59 -4.65
N ASP A 311 10.75 8.56 -5.53
CA ASP A 311 10.45 8.46 -6.96
C ASP A 311 11.11 7.22 -7.57
N ARG A 312 12.37 6.98 -7.19
CA ARG A 312 13.09 5.79 -7.65
C ARG A 312 12.49 4.49 -7.14
N LEU A 313 12.01 4.47 -5.90
CA LEU A 313 11.30 3.30 -5.34
C LEU A 313 9.98 3.06 -6.07
N ALA A 314 9.24 4.09 -6.47
CA ALA A 314 8.04 3.96 -7.29
C ALA A 314 8.36 3.31 -8.64
N GLU A 315 9.43 3.73 -9.32
CA GLU A 315 9.89 3.13 -10.57
C GLU A 315 10.28 1.66 -10.39
N ILE A 316 11.09 1.34 -9.38
CA ILE A 316 11.56 -0.03 -9.08
C ILE A 316 10.39 -0.92 -8.67
N GLY A 317 9.58 -0.43 -7.74
CA GLY A 317 8.46 -1.16 -7.15
C GLY A 317 7.27 -1.26 -8.07
N GLN A 318 7.08 -0.31 -9.00
CA GLN A 318 5.81 -0.11 -9.74
C GLN A 318 4.62 -0.28 -8.78
N CYS A 319 4.69 0.38 -7.64
CA CYS A 319 3.74 0.30 -6.52
C CYS A 319 3.69 1.64 -5.81
N LEU A 320 2.74 1.79 -4.89
CA LEU A 320 2.71 2.94 -3.99
C LEU A 320 3.99 3.03 -3.17
N VAL A 321 4.37 4.24 -2.85
CA VAL A 321 5.53 4.53 -2.00
C VAL A 321 5.12 5.37 -0.80
N GLY A 322 5.90 5.25 0.26
CA GLY A 322 5.73 6.03 1.47
C GLY A 322 7.05 6.29 2.15
N TYR A 323 6.98 6.94 3.30
CA TYR A 323 8.13 7.27 4.13
C TYR A 323 8.06 6.60 5.51
N SER A 324 9.17 6.04 5.97
CA SER A 324 9.32 5.47 7.32
C SER A 324 10.51 6.16 8.00
N GLY A 325 10.24 7.22 8.75
CA GLY A 325 11.24 8.12 9.33
C GLY A 325 11.81 7.66 10.66
N HIS A 326 13.08 8.03 10.93
CA HIS A 326 13.76 7.84 12.21
C HIS A 326 14.49 9.11 12.65
N GLU A 327 14.26 10.22 11.99
CA GLU A 327 14.76 11.54 12.36
C GLU A 327 14.00 12.13 13.56
N ARG A 328 14.52 13.24 14.08
CA ARG A 328 13.84 13.99 15.14
C ARG A 328 12.89 15.02 14.55
N GLY A 329 11.69 15.10 15.12
CA GLY A 329 10.66 16.05 14.73
C GLY A 329 9.79 15.55 13.60
N TYR A 330 9.00 16.43 12.98
CA TYR A 330 7.97 16.12 12.02
C TYR A 330 8.18 16.76 10.64
N HIS A 331 9.30 17.47 10.44
CA HIS A 331 9.55 18.22 9.21
C HIS A 331 9.70 17.32 7.99
N VAL A 332 10.35 16.19 8.15
CA VAL A 332 10.58 15.24 7.04
C VAL A 332 9.29 14.52 6.65
N PRO A 333 8.49 13.94 7.58
CA PRO A 333 7.20 13.38 7.23
C PRO A 333 6.28 14.35 6.49
N VAL A 334 6.23 15.63 6.92
CA VAL A 334 5.46 16.67 6.23
C VAL A 334 5.99 16.97 4.81
N ALA A 335 7.30 16.85 4.62
CA ALA A 335 7.91 17.06 3.30
C ALA A 335 7.80 15.84 2.38
N ALA A 336 7.52 14.67 2.94
CA ALA A 336 7.33 13.42 2.19
C ALA A 336 5.93 13.28 1.58
N VAL A 337 4.97 14.05 2.07
CA VAL A 337 3.59 14.17 1.58
C VAL A 337 3.50 15.32 0.59
#